data_f9c8d302cbbc1a8b797121d5778bfb64
#
_entry.id   f9c8d302cbbc1a8b797121d5778bfb64
#
_cell.length_a   1.000
_cell.length_b   1.000
_cell.length_c   1.000
_cell.angle_alpha   90.00
_cell.angle_beta   90.00
_cell.angle_gamma   90.00
#
_symmetry.space_group_name_H-M   'P 1'
#
loop_
_entity.id
_entity.type
_entity.pdbx_description
1 polymer ?
#
loop_
_entity_poly.entity_id
_entity_poly.type
_entity_poly.pdbx_seq_one_letter_code
_entity_poly.pdbx_strand_id
1 'polypeptide(L)'
;MIQWSIKQGTRRLLEACKEQGGAEAALKYLFVFAINAIPEVRKGIESNYGKELEQTLMQGTYELFESIVEEENLYQNYSRQELKLILRYHSHAIFGIFQDWTPEDTKNLDMIVHEVYLIMMGKNATEDVFLC
;
A
#
# COMPACT_ATOMS: atom_id res chain seq x y z
N MET A 1 11.28 -27.02 -6.80
CA MET A 1 10.09 -26.15 -6.86
C MET A 1 10.28 -24.98 -5.92
N ILE A 2 10.15 -23.79 -6.45
CA ILE A 2 10.29 -22.57 -5.64
C ILE A 2 9.00 -22.33 -4.91
N GLN A 3 9.06 -22.39 -3.59
CA GLN A 3 7.91 -22.00 -2.79
C GLN A 3 7.98 -20.52 -2.50
N TRP A 4 6.91 -19.83 -2.84
CA TRP A 4 6.79 -18.42 -2.50
C TRP A 4 6.57 -18.29 -0.99
N SER A 5 7.49 -17.58 -0.33
CA SER A 5 7.35 -17.31 1.09
C SER A 5 6.77 -15.92 1.28
N ILE A 6 5.62 -15.84 1.92
CA ILE A 6 4.97 -14.57 2.20
C ILE A 6 5.92 -13.66 2.99
N LYS A 7 6.61 -14.22 3.97
CA LYS A 7 7.53 -13.46 4.80
C LYS A 7 8.70 -12.90 4.00
N GLN A 8 9.30 -13.72 3.12
CA GLN A 8 10.41 -13.28 2.29
C GLN A 8 9.96 -12.29 1.23
N GLY A 9 8.82 -12.54 0.61
CA GLY A 9 8.26 -11.64 -0.39
C GLY A 9 7.95 -10.28 0.19
N THR A 10 7.33 -10.26 1.37
CA THR A 10 6.99 -9.02 2.06
C THR A 10 8.26 -8.23 2.39
N ARG A 11 9.29 -8.91 2.90
CA ARG A 11 10.54 -8.25 3.25
C ARG A 11 11.23 -7.64 2.03
N ARG A 12 11.26 -8.39 0.91
CA ARG A 12 11.88 -7.88 -0.32
C ARG A 12 11.13 -6.69 -0.86
N LEU A 13 9.80 -6.73 -0.80
CA LEU A 13 8.99 -5.61 -1.25
C LEU A 13 9.26 -4.37 -0.40
N LEU A 14 9.31 -4.53 0.91
CA LEU A 14 9.58 -3.42 1.82
C LEU A 14 10.96 -2.83 1.58
N GLU A 15 11.97 -3.66 1.42
CA GLU A 15 13.34 -3.18 1.17
C GLU A 15 13.40 -2.39 -0.13
N ALA A 16 12.75 -2.89 -1.17
CA ALA A 16 12.71 -2.20 -2.46
C ALA A 16 12.00 -0.85 -2.35
N CYS A 17 10.90 -0.81 -1.59
CA CYS A 17 10.19 0.45 -1.36
C CYS A 17 11.06 1.45 -0.62
N LYS A 18 11.75 1.01 0.40
CA LYS A 18 12.60 1.89 1.21
C LYS A 18 13.79 2.45 0.42
N GLU A 19 14.25 1.74 -0.60
CA GLU A 19 15.34 2.19 -1.44
C GLU A 19 14.95 3.35 -2.36
N GLN A 20 13.66 3.64 -2.49
CA GLN A 20 13.18 4.67 -3.41
C GLN A 20 13.43 6.10 -2.92
N GLY A 21 13.78 6.29 -1.65
CA GLY A 21 14.20 7.58 -1.16
C GLY A 21 13.08 8.52 -0.74
N GLY A 22 12.04 8.00 -0.11
CA GLY A 22 10.96 8.81 0.43
C GLY A 22 9.65 8.08 0.46
N ALA A 23 8.72 8.57 1.27
CA ALA A 23 7.44 7.91 1.49
C ALA A 23 6.59 7.85 0.22
N GLU A 24 6.50 8.95 -0.51
CA GLU A 24 5.69 8.97 -1.74
C GLU A 24 6.30 8.07 -2.81
N ALA A 25 7.64 8.11 -2.96
CA ALA A 25 8.31 7.25 -3.93
C ALA A 25 8.18 5.78 -3.54
N ALA A 26 8.25 5.46 -2.26
CA ALA A 26 8.04 4.11 -1.77
C ALA A 26 6.63 3.62 -2.07
N LEU A 27 5.65 4.49 -1.87
CA LEU A 27 4.26 4.18 -2.16
C LEU A 27 4.06 3.94 -3.66
N LYS A 28 4.70 4.75 -4.50
CA LYS A 28 4.63 4.56 -5.94
C LYS A 28 5.18 3.19 -6.35
N TYR A 29 6.29 2.79 -5.75
CA TYR A 29 6.87 1.47 -6.02
C TYR A 29 5.87 0.36 -5.66
N LEU A 30 5.20 0.51 -4.52
CA LEU A 30 4.19 -0.46 -4.10
C LEU A 30 3.06 -0.55 -5.13
N PHE A 31 2.60 0.58 -5.63
CA PHE A 31 1.55 0.62 -6.64
C PHE A 31 1.99 -0.07 -7.94
N VAL A 32 3.21 0.21 -8.39
CA VAL A 32 3.73 -0.43 -9.61
C VAL A 32 3.82 -1.94 -9.41
N PHE A 33 4.30 -2.37 -8.25
CA PHE A 33 4.35 -3.79 -7.93
C PHE A 33 2.95 -4.41 -7.98
N ALA A 34 1.97 -3.74 -7.37
CA ALA A 34 0.59 -4.23 -7.31
C ALA A 34 -0.03 -4.31 -8.71
N ILE A 35 0.18 -3.29 -9.53
CA ILE A 35 -0.37 -3.26 -10.89
C ILE A 35 0.14 -4.46 -11.69
N ASN A 36 1.40 -4.81 -11.52
CA ASN A 36 1.98 -5.95 -12.22
C ASN A 36 1.56 -7.28 -11.61
N ALA A 37 1.24 -7.31 -10.33
CA ALA A 37 0.83 -8.52 -9.63
C ALA A 37 -0.65 -8.87 -9.82
N ILE A 38 -1.51 -7.86 -10.02
CA ILE A 38 -2.96 -8.06 -10.11
C ILE A 38 -3.36 -9.09 -11.16
N PRO A 39 -2.83 -9.07 -12.39
CA PRO A 39 -3.20 -10.09 -13.37
C PRO A 39 -2.88 -11.50 -12.90
N GLU A 40 -1.75 -11.67 -12.21
CA GLU A 40 -1.36 -12.97 -11.67
C GLU A 40 -2.27 -13.40 -10.53
N VAL A 41 -2.66 -12.45 -9.67
CA VAL A 41 -3.58 -12.73 -8.58
C VAL A 41 -4.95 -13.16 -9.14
N ARG A 42 -5.43 -12.45 -10.16
CA ARG A 42 -6.73 -12.77 -10.77
C ARG A 42 -6.73 -14.13 -11.45
N LYS A 43 -5.62 -14.49 -12.11
CA LYS A 43 -5.49 -15.79 -12.74
C LYS A 43 -5.40 -16.90 -11.72
N GLY A 44 -4.82 -16.59 -10.55
CA GLY A 44 -4.52 -17.58 -9.54
C GLY A 44 -5.47 -17.59 -8.35
N ILE A 45 -6.69 -17.05 -8.50
CA ILE A 45 -7.64 -16.98 -7.39
C ILE A 45 -7.84 -18.34 -6.72
N GLU A 46 -7.81 -19.42 -7.51
CA GLU A 46 -7.99 -20.75 -6.96
C GLU A 46 -6.67 -21.48 -6.72
N SER A 47 -5.53 -20.82 -7.00
CA SER A 47 -4.22 -21.43 -6.77
C SER A 47 -3.60 -20.90 -5.49
N ASN A 48 -2.72 -21.72 -4.90
CA ASN A 48 -2.00 -21.29 -3.70
C ASN A 48 -1.08 -20.12 -3.99
N TYR A 49 -0.48 -20.09 -5.18
CA TYR A 49 0.41 -18.99 -5.56
C TYR A 49 -0.31 -17.65 -5.59
N GLY A 50 -1.52 -17.61 -6.17
CA GLY A 50 -2.31 -16.39 -6.21
C GLY A 50 -2.67 -15.88 -4.84
N LYS A 51 -3.06 -16.80 -3.94
CA LYS A 51 -3.41 -16.43 -2.57
C LYS A 51 -2.20 -15.92 -1.81
N GLU A 52 -1.04 -16.57 -1.97
CA GLU A 52 0.18 -16.15 -1.31
C GLU A 52 0.63 -14.78 -1.81
N LEU A 53 0.51 -14.52 -3.09
CA LEU A 53 0.85 -13.22 -3.68
C LEU A 53 -0.07 -12.13 -3.13
N GLU A 54 -1.36 -12.42 -3.03
CA GLU A 54 -2.33 -11.49 -2.46
C GLU A 54 -1.99 -11.17 -1.01
N GLN A 55 -1.66 -12.20 -0.21
CA GLN A 55 -1.29 -12.01 1.18
C GLN A 55 0.01 -11.22 1.31
N THR A 56 0.97 -11.48 0.42
CA THR A 56 2.22 -10.72 0.41
C THR A 56 1.96 -9.24 0.15
N LEU A 57 1.10 -8.95 -0.82
CA LEU A 57 0.75 -7.59 -1.16
C LEU A 57 0.03 -6.89 0.00
N MET A 58 -0.91 -7.58 0.63
CA MET A 58 -1.65 -7.05 1.76
C MET A 58 -0.74 -6.77 2.95
N GLN A 59 0.11 -7.75 3.28
CA GLN A 59 1.03 -7.62 4.40
C GLN A 59 2.08 -6.54 4.12
N GLY A 60 2.58 -6.50 2.89
CA GLY A 60 3.54 -5.48 2.48
C GLY A 60 2.96 -4.07 2.57
N THR A 61 1.70 -3.92 2.17
CA THR A 61 1.02 -2.63 2.26
C THR A 61 0.90 -2.18 3.72
N TYR A 62 0.50 -3.09 4.61
CA TYR A 62 0.38 -2.79 6.03
C TYR A 62 1.72 -2.36 6.62
N GLU A 63 2.77 -3.16 6.38
CA GLU A 63 4.08 -2.89 6.97
C GLU A 63 4.73 -1.64 6.39
N LEU A 64 4.50 -1.36 5.11
CA LEU A 64 5.01 -0.13 4.51
C LEU A 64 4.35 1.08 5.17
N PHE A 65 3.04 1.03 5.34
CA PHE A 65 2.31 2.13 5.98
C PHE A 65 2.79 2.31 7.42
N GLU A 66 2.99 1.21 8.15
CA GLU A 66 3.50 1.27 9.51
C GLU A 66 4.88 1.94 9.56
N SER A 67 5.76 1.59 8.62
CA SER A 67 7.08 2.17 8.51
C SER A 67 7.02 3.67 8.24
N ILE A 68 6.14 4.09 7.34
CA ILE A 68 5.96 5.51 7.03
C ILE A 68 5.47 6.26 8.26
N VAL A 69 4.50 5.69 8.98
CA VAL A 69 3.96 6.31 10.19
C VAL A 69 5.08 6.53 11.22
N GLU A 70 5.95 5.54 11.40
CA GLU A 70 7.06 5.65 12.33
C GLU A 70 8.09 6.68 11.90
N GLU A 71 8.49 6.65 10.64
CA GLU A 71 9.52 7.55 10.13
C GLU A 71 9.07 9.00 10.10
N GLU A 72 7.80 9.24 9.79
CA GLU A 72 7.25 10.58 9.68
C GLU A 72 6.59 11.06 10.97
N ASN A 73 6.63 10.25 12.02
CA ASN A 73 6.03 10.57 13.32
C ASN A 73 4.55 10.95 13.22
N LEU A 74 3.81 10.20 12.42
CA LEU A 74 2.39 10.44 12.24
C LEU A 74 1.58 9.87 13.39
N TYR A 75 0.42 10.46 13.63
CA TYR A 75 -0.56 9.94 14.59
C TYR A 75 -0.01 9.78 16.01
N GLN A 76 0.83 10.74 16.43
CA GLN A 76 1.48 10.68 17.75
C GLN A 76 0.50 10.73 18.90
N ASN A 77 -0.64 11.38 18.71
CA ASN A 77 -1.63 11.54 19.76
C ASN A 77 -2.62 10.39 19.86
N TYR A 78 -2.42 9.36 19.07
CA TYR A 78 -3.32 8.22 19.04
C TYR A 78 -2.78 7.09 19.93
N SER A 79 -3.70 6.36 20.55
CA SER A 79 -3.31 5.18 21.33
C SER A 79 -2.81 4.08 20.38
N ARG A 80 -2.14 3.09 20.98
CA ARG A 80 -1.65 1.96 20.19
C ARG A 80 -2.77 1.21 19.49
N GLN A 81 -3.91 1.06 20.16
CA GLN A 81 -5.07 0.39 19.58
C GLN A 81 -5.67 1.20 18.44
N GLU A 82 -5.75 2.52 18.63
CA GLU A 82 -6.22 3.40 17.56
C GLU A 82 -5.29 3.37 16.36
N LEU A 83 -3.99 3.37 16.60
CA LEU A 83 -3.02 3.29 15.52
C LEU A 83 -3.15 2.01 14.72
N LYS A 84 -3.33 0.87 15.39
CA LYS A 84 -3.53 -0.41 14.71
C LYS A 84 -4.77 -0.38 13.83
N LEU A 85 -5.83 0.25 14.30
CA LEU A 85 -7.05 0.38 13.52
C LEU A 85 -6.84 1.25 12.28
N ILE A 86 -6.11 2.36 12.44
CA ILE A 86 -5.79 3.26 11.34
C ILE A 86 -4.97 2.53 10.28
N LEU A 87 -3.95 1.79 10.70
CA LEU A 87 -3.11 1.03 9.79
C LEU A 87 -3.93 -0.01 9.02
N ARG A 88 -4.79 -0.71 9.73
CA ARG A 88 -5.65 -1.72 9.15
C ARG A 88 -6.63 -1.11 8.16
N TYR A 89 -7.25 0.00 8.54
CA TYR A 89 -8.19 0.71 7.68
C TYR A 89 -7.54 1.14 6.37
N HIS A 90 -6.40 1.82 6.46
CA HIS A 90 -5.73 2.33 5.26
C HIS A 90 -5.16 1.19 4.41
N SER A 91 -4.67 0.14 5.03
CA SER A 91 -4.14 -1.00 4.28
C SER A 91 -5.23 -1.67 3.45
N HIS A 92 -6.40 -1.86 4.03
CA HIS A 92 -7.51 -2.45 3.31
C HIS A 92 -8.05 -1.51 2.24
N ALA A 93 -8.06 -0.21 2.51
CA ALA A 93 -8.50 0.77 1.52
C ALA A 93 -7.57 0.77 0.31
N ILE A 94 -6.27 0.75 0.55
CA ILE A 94 -5.28 0.72 -0.54
C ILE A 94 -5.40 -0.58 -1.32
N PHE A 95 -5.57 -1.69 -0.62
CA PHE A 95 -5.74 -2.98 -1.29
C PHE A 95 -7.00 -3.00 -2.14
N GLY A 96 -8.08 -2.36 -1.67
CA GLY A 96 -9.30 -2.22 -2.45
C GLY A 96 -9.06 -1.43 -3.75
N ILE A 97 -8.23 -0.41 -3.69
CA ILE A 97 -7.86 0.36 -4.88
C ILE A 97 -7.14 -0.56 -5.88
N PHE A 98 -6.24 -1.41 -5.40
CA PHE A 98 -5.55 -2.37 -6.27
C PHE A 98 -6.53 -3.34 -6.93
N GLN A 99 -7.52 -3.81 -6.19
CA GLN A 99 -8.50 -4.76 -6.72
C GLN A 99 -9.37 -4.15 -7.82
N ASP A 100 -9.65 -2.86 -7.73
CA ASP A 100 -10.48 -2.14 -8.68
C ASP A 100 -9.67 -1.44 -9.77
N TRP A 101 -8.36 -1.67 -9.82
CA TRP A 101 -7.48 -0.95 -10.72
C TRP A 101 -7.86 -1.16 -12.18
N THR A 102 -7.87 -0.06 -12.93
CA THR A 102 -8.23 -0.06 -14.35
C THR A 102 -7.06 0.45 -15.18
N PRO A 103 -7.07 0.20 -16.52
CA PRO A 103 -6.06 0.79 -17.38
C PRO A 103 -6.06 2.32 -17.36
N GLU A 104 -7.21 2.94 -17.14
CA GLU A 104 -7.30 4.39 -17.01
C GLU A 104 -6.55 4.87 -15.77
N ASP A 105 -6.64 4.11 -14.67
CA ASP A 105 -5.89 4.43 -13.45
C ASP A 105 -4.39 4.41 -13.69
N THR A 106 -3.91 3.49 -14.52
CA THR A 106 -2.49 3.43 -14.85
C THR A 106 -2.00 4.72 -15.51
N LYS A 107 -2.83 5.33 -16.33
CA LYS A 107 -2.50 6.61 -16.98
C LYS A 107 -2.40 7.75 -15.97
N ASN A 108 -3.08 7.62 -14.85
CA ASN A 108 -3.11 8.63 -13.80
C ASN A 108 -2.35 8.20 -12.56
N LEU A 109 -1.41 7.28 -12.71
CA LEU A 109 -0.70 6.66 -11.59
C LEU A 109 -0.10 7.69 -10.63
N ASP A 110 0.66 8.65 -11.17
CA ASP A 110 1.35 9.61 -10.31
C ASP A 110 0.38 10.46 -9.50
N MET A 111 -0.73 10.85 -10.12
CA MET A 111 -1.78 11.62 -9.42
C MET A 111 -2.42 10.78 -8.32
N ILE A 112 -2.75 9.54 -8.62
CA ILE A 112 -3.39 8.66 -7.64
C ILE A 112 -2.45 8.40 -6.46
N VAL A 113 -1.19 8.11 -6.74
CA VAL A 113 -0.20 7.88 -5.69
C VAL A 113 -0.06 9.13 -4.81
N HIS A 114 0.00 10.30 -5.42
CA HIS A 114 0.13 11.54 -4.68
C HIS A 114 -1.08 11.77 -3.76
N GLU A 115 -2.28 11.55 -4.27
CA GLU A 115 -3.50 11.71 -3.46
C GLU A 115 -3.56 10.71 -2.31
N VAL A 116 -3.19 9.45 -2.57
CA VAL A 116 -3.14 8.43 -1.53
C VAL A 116 -2.11 8.82 -0.47
N TYR A 117 -0.95 9.30 -0.92
CA TYR A 117 0.08 9.76 -0.01
C TYR A 117 -0.43 10.87 0.92
N LEU A 118 -1.13 11.87 0.35
CA LEU A 118 -1.68 12.97 1.15
C LEU A 118 -2.70 12.46 2.17
N ILE A 119 -3.55 11.53 1.77
CA ILE A 119 -4.52 10.93 2.69
C ILE A 119 -3.82 10.21 3.83
N MET A 120 -2.78 9.43 3.51
CA MET A 120 -2.01 8.71 4.53
C MET A 120 -1.36 9.67 5.51
N MET A 121 -0.88 10.80 5.03
CA MET A 121 -0.21 11.80 5.86
C MET A 121 -1.20 12.64 6.67
N GLY A 122 -2.49 12.45 6.45
CA GLY A 122 -3.48 13.30 7.10
C GLY A 122 -3.55 14.71 6.51
N LYS A 123 -2.90 14.92 5.37
CA LYS A 123 -2.86 16.21 4.69
C LYS A 123 -3.56 16.08 3.36
N ASN A 124 -4.87 16.07 3.36
CA ASN A 124 -5.59 15.92 2.10
C ASN A 124 -6.13 17.27 1.64
N ALA A 125 -6.33 17.37 0.33
CA ALA A 125 -6.86 18.57 -0.28
C ALA A 125 -8.29 18.87 0.14
N THR A 126 -9.02 17.84 0.61
CA THR A 126 -10.39 17.99 1.05
C THR A 126 -10.49 18.71 2.39
N GLU A 127 -9.39 18.76 3.14
CA GLU A 127 -9.35 19.50 4.40
C GLU A 127 -9.67 20.98 4.13
N ASP A 128 -9.11 21.55 3.08
CA ASP A 128 -9.38 22.90 2.68
C ASP A 128 -10.83 23.07 2.23
N VAL A 129 -11.38 22.07 1.58
CA VAL A 129 -12.78 22.11 1.14
C VAL A 129 -13.73 22.14 2.32
N PHE A 130 -13.44 21.37 3.35
CA PHE A 130 -14.29 21.33 4.54
C PHE A 130 -14.16 22.58 5.40
N LEU A 131 -13.05 23.28 5.30
CA LEU A 131 -12.81 24.50 6.06
C LEU A 131 -13.38 25.72 5.38
N CYS A 132 -13.78 25.62 4.15
CA CYS A 132 -14.38 26.75 3.42
C CYS A 132 -15.84 26.96 3.74
#